data_60d78335818d0154f0a8cc8d0bcc341d
#
_entry.id   60d78335818d0154f0a8cc8d0bcc341d
#
_cell.length_a   1.000
_cell.length_b   1.000
_cell.length_c   1.000
_cell.angle_alpha   90.00
_cell.angle_beta   90.00
_cell.angle_gamma   90.00
#
_symmetry.space_group_name_H-M   'P 1'
#
loop_
_entity.id
_entity.type
_entity.pdbx_description
1 polymer ?
#
loop_
_entity_poly.entity_id
_entity_poly.type
_entity_poly.pdbx_seq_one_letter_code
_entity_poly.pdbx_strand_id
1 'polypeptide(L)'
;PDPNNYQIISKGRALSNIKALSIFKAGSHNYWHICFQNGKEYDYREKDLEIIESCLGENRSKSIFEYLKKVADANELKADDGTRLLAKQYEKIHFIANNRAIAVYLNPQKYKMQTQTASTLIFPFGCNASQQKAVQAAFENQISVVQGPPGTGKTQTILNIIANILVRGKTVQVVSNNNSAIVNVLEKLSKYDMGFIVALLGSTANKEKFIETQEEEKQYPENFESWHDADADQPQFLNQIHHQTEELKSIFSKQERLAMARQEIQALKIEWQHYLQEFGTKEFTLQQRKNSSSADLLNLWNECQQFAEKEQSSSLRGIAAFIQRLKWLFFKFRSKAICKIPDKGFYKREMSLIIADFQILFYQTKYAELEVEIDTLEKELANKDAAEMARQMTDTSMKYLKNQLFHTYGNNHDKPIFTLPDLRNNWREVQKEYPIILSTTFSSLSSLQRDAVYDYIIMDEASQVSVETGALALSCAKNAIIVGDTMQLPNVVTEENKETLNFIANACLIKPEYDCANMSFLQSVCKVIPNIPQTLLREHYRCHPRIINFCN
;
A
#
# COMPACT_ATOMS: atom_id res chain seq x y z
N PRO A 1 -5.35 -7.94 36.08
CA PRO A 1 -4.66 -7.31 34.96
C PRO A 1 -3.71 -6.21 35.44
N ASP A 2 -2.55 -6.04 34.75
CA ASP A 2 -1.63 -4.93 35.02
C ASP A 2 -2.26 -3.62 34.50
N PRO A 3 -2.47 -2.60 35.34
CA PRO A 3 -3.06 -1.33 34.93
C PRO A 3 -2.31 -0.62 33.79
N ASN A 4 -1.00 -0.82 33.69
CA ASN A 4 -0.17 -0.22 32.67
C ASN A 4 -0.49 -0.73 31.25
N ASN A 5 -1.17 -1.87 31.16
CA ASN A 5 -1.57 -2.44 29.87
C ASN A 5 -2.93 -1.97 29.39
N TYR A 6 -3.59 -1.07 30.10
CA TYR A 6 -4.95 -0.61 29.76
C TYR A 6 -5.05 0.93 29.84
N GLN A 7 -5.65 1.51 28.83
CA GLN A 7 -6.19 2.87 28.89
C GLN A 7 -7.71 2.75 28.98
N ILE A 8 -8.28 3.25 30.07
CA ILE A 8 -9.71 3.13 30.37
C ILE A 8 -10.33 4.52 30.29
N ILE A 9 -11.38 4.64 29.48
CA ILE A 9 -12.11 5.88 29.27
C ILE A 9 -13.54 5.68 29.78
N SER A 10 -14.00 6.57 30.65
CA SER A 10 -15.37 6.59 31.15
C SER A 10 -16.00 7.95 30.83
N LYS A 11 -17.16 7.94 30.18
CA LYS A 11 -17.89 9.16 29.79
C LYS A 11 -17.00 10.16 29.03
N GLY A 12 -16.14 9.67 28.11
CA GLY A 12 -15.24 10.48 27.31
C GLY A 12 -14.00 11.03 28.04
N ARG A 13 -13.77 10.64 29.31
CA ARG A 13 -12.59 11.05 30.09
C ARG A 13 -11.72 9.85 30.41
N ALA A 14 -10.43 9.92 30.11
CA ALA A 14 -9.46 8.90 30.49
C ALA A 14 -9.32 8.86 32.02
N LEU A 15 -9.40 7.66 32.59
CA LEU A 15 -9.13 7.42 34.00
C LEU A 15 -7.63 7.32 34.22
N SER A 16 -7.08 8.16 35.10
CA SER A 16 -5.64 8.23 35.41
C SER A 16 -5.38 7.76 36.85
N ASN A 17 -4.11 7.51 37.17
CA ASN A 17 -3.66 7.12 38.50
C ASN A 17 -4.34 5.83 39.01
N ILE A 18 -4.50 4.85 38.13
CA ILE A 18 -5.02 3.54 38.46
C ILE A 18 -3.92 2.74 39.16
N LYS A 19 -4.22 2.21 40.36
CA LYS A 19 -3.32 1.38 41.17
C LYS A 19 -3.50 -0.12 40.89
N ALA A 20 -4.75 -0.55 40.77
CA ALA A 20 -5.09 -1.95 40.53
C ALA A 20 -6.38 -2.08 39.72
N LEU A 21 -6.48 -3.16 38.97
CA LEU A 21 -7.64 -3.54 38.17
C LEU A 21 -8.06 -4.97 38.49
N SER A 22 -9.35 -5.19 38.65
CA SER A 22 -9.93 -6.53 38.72
C SER A 22 -11.15 -6.62 37.83
N ILE A 23 -11.28 -7.74 37.11
CA ILE A 23 -12.42 -7.99 36.24
C ILE A 23 -13.22 -9.13 36.85
N PHE A 24 -14.51 -8.93 37.05
CA PHE A 24 -15.40 -9.96 37.56
C PHE A 24 -16.73 -10.00 36.81
N LYS A 25 -17.39 -11.12 36.87
CA LYS A 25 -18.69 -11.34 36.23
C LYS A 25 -19.78 -11.41 37.30
N ALA A 26 -20.81 -10.58 37.15
CA ALA A 26 -22.00 -10.63 38.00
C ALA A 26 -23.24 -10.80 37.11
N GLY A 27 -23.86 -11.98 37.16
CA GLY A 27 -24.94 -12.34 36.27
C GLY A 27 -24.47 -12.45 34.81
N SER A 28 -25.12 -11.74 33.91
CA SER A 28 -24.77 -11.68 32.48
C SER A 28 -23.78 -10.56 32.11
N HIS A 29 -23.31 -9.79 33.09
CA HIS A 29 -22.50 -8.60 32.84
C HIS A 29 -21.09 -8.72 33.41
N ASN A 30 -20.11 -8.21 32.68
CA ASN A 30 -18.75 -8.03 33.16
C ASN A 30 -18.64 -6.66 33.85
N TYR A 31 -17.86 -6.62 34.91
CA TYR A 31 -17.55 -5.42 35.68
C TYR A 31 -16.05 -5.25 35.82
N TRP A 32 -15.62 -4.01 35.81
CA TRP A 32 -14.24 -3.58 36.08
C TRP A 32 -14.19 -2.87 37.41
N HIS A 33 -13.57 -3.49 38.40
CA HIS A 33 -13.25 -2.88 39.68
C HIS A 33 -11.93 -2.14 39.55
N ILE A 34 -11.93 -0.83 39.77
CA ILE A 34 -10.79 0.06 39.57
C ILE A 34 -10.44 0.70 40.89
N CYS A 35 -9.24 0.38 41.39
CA CYS A 35 -8.66 1.00 42.56
C CYS A 35 -7.70 2.12 42.12
N PHE A 36 -7.88 3.32 42.63
CA PHE A 36 -7.04 4.47 42.32
C PHE A 36 -5.94 4.68 43.37
N GLN A 37 -4.86 5.36 43.00
CA GLN A 37 -3.73 5.66 43.90
C GLN A 37 -4.15 6.50 45.14
N ASN A 38 -5.21 7.28 45.03
CA ASN A 38 -5.78 8.06 46.13
C ASN A 38 -6.67 7.26 47.11
N GLY A 39 -6.71 5.93 46.94
CA GLY A 39 -7.48 5.01 47.78
C GLY A 39 -8.98 4.91 47.46
N LYS A 40 -9.46 5.62 46.43
CA LYS A 40 -10.84 5.47 45.96
C LYS A 40 -10.97 4.25 45.07
N GLU A 41 -12.11 3.58 45.17
CA GLU A 41 -12.44 2.35 44.39
C GLU A 41 -13.84 2.51 43.79
N TYR A 42 -13.99 2.04 42.53
CA TYR A 42 -15.25 2.12 41.81
C TYR A 42 -15.44 0.88 40.93
N ASP A 43 -16.70 0.43 40.84
CA ASP A 43 -17.14 -0.62 39.95
C ASP A 43 -17.80 -0.02 38.71
N TYR A 44 -17.30 -0.37 37.54
CA TYR A 44 -17.85 0.07 36.27
C TYR A 44 -18.37 -1.15 35.49
N ARG A 45 -19.52 -1.00 34.83
CA ARG A 45 -19.91 -2.01 33.83
C ARG A 45 -19.02 -1.86 32.60
N GLU A 46 -18.59 -2.99 32.05
CA GLU A 46 -17.72 -2.98 30.86
C GLU A 46 -18.31 -2.17 29.70
N LYS A 47 -19.64 -2.23 29.49
CA LYS A 47 -20.34 -1.46 28.45
C LYS A 47 -20.29 0.08 28.62
N ASP A 48 -20.00 0.57 29.83
CA ASP A 48 -19.94 2.00 30.17
C ASP A 48 -18.48 2.53 30.09
N LEU A 49 -17.55 1.65 29.70
CA LEU A 49 -16.13 1.91 29.54
C LEU A 49 -15.71 1.72 28.07
N GLU A 50 -14.85 2.59 27.60
CA GLU A 50 -14.02 2.32 26.43
C GLU A 50 -12.64 1.85 26.94
N ILE A 51 -12.29 0.62 26.61
CA ILE A 51 -11.09 -0.05 27.10
C ILE A 51 -10.15 -0.28 25.93
N ILE A 52 -8.99 0.34 25.99
CA ILE A 52 -7.94 0.20 25.00
C ILE A 52 -6.79 -0.57 25.62
N GLU A 53 -6.44 -1.69 25.04
CA GLU A 53 -5.34 -2.54 25.48
C GLU A 53 -4.02 -2.10 24.85
N SER A 54 -2.93 -2.22 25.59
CA SER A 54 -1.57 -2.05 25.07
C SER A 54 -1.11 -3.32 24.36
N CYS A 55 -0.55 -3.18 23.17
CA CYS A 55 0.11 -4.31 22.51
C CYS A 55 1.39 -4.74 23.24
N LEU A 56 1.97 -3.89 24.09
CA LEU A 56 3.15 -4.21 24.91
C LEU A 56 2.81 -5.13 26.11
N GLY A 57 1.54 -5.34 26.41
CA GLY A 57 1.10 -6.37 27.37
C GLY A 57 1.27 -7.79 26.85
N GLU A 58 1.60 -7.97 25.56
CA GLU A 58 1.81 -9.27 24.92
C GLU A 58 3.31 -9.57 24.79
N ASN A 59 3.71 -10.79 25.18
CA ASN A 59 5.13 -11.16 25.32
C ASN A 59 5.94 -10.98 24.04
N ARG A 60 5.41 -11.36 22.88
CA ARG A 60 6.14 -11.26 21.61
C ARG A 60 6.32 -9.81 21.19
N SER A 61 5.25 -9.01 21.26
CA SER A 61 5.30 -7.58 20.94
C SER A 61 6.28 -6.86 21.86
N LYS A 62 6.24 -7.16 23.16
CA LYS A 62 7.16 -6.64 24.16
C LYS A 62 8.60 -7.02 23.85
N SER A 63 8.86 -8.30 23.53
CA SER A 63 10.21 -8.77 23.21
C SER A 63 10.81 -8.06 21.99
N ILE A 64 10.02 -7.89 20.92
CA ILE A 64 10.48 -7.18 19.70
C ILE A 64 10.67 -5.68 20.02
N PHE A 65 9.77 -5.07 20.78
CA PHE A 65 9.89 -3.66 21.16
C PHE A 65 11.15 -3.41 22.00
N GLU A 66 11.46 -4.27 22.98
CA GLU A 66 12.68 -4.18 23.80
C GLU A 66 13.95 -4.42 22.96
N TYR A 67 13.90 -5.28 21.95
CA TYR A 67 14.98 -5.41 20.98
C TYR A 67 15.21 -4.10 20.23
N LEU A 68 14.17 -3.52 19.65
CA LEU A 68 14.27 -2.25 18.92
C LEU A 68 14.78 -1.11 19.81
N LYS A 69 14.40 -1.11 21.09
CA LYS A 69 14.92 -0.18 22.10
C LYS A 69 16.42 -0.35 22.32
N LYS A 70 16.92 -1.59 22.42
CA LYS A 70 18.37 -1.87 22.54
C LYS A 70 19.14 -1.45 21.29
N VAL A 71 18.56 -1.68 20.11
CA VAL A 71 19.14 -1.19 18.85
C VAL A 71 19.19 0.34 18.83
N ALA A 72 18.11 1.00 19.25
CA ALA A 72 18.07 2.46 19.37
C ALA A 72 19.11 3.01 20.36
N ASP A 73 19.41 2.27 21.42
CA ASP A 73 20.48 2.63 22.38
C ASP A 73 21.88 2.46 21.77
N ALA A 74 22.07 1.50 20.89
CA ALA A 74 23.33 1.31 20.16
C ALA A 74 23.50 2.32 18.99
N ASN A 75 22.44 3.03 18.59
CA ASN A 75 22.47 4.02 17.51
C ASN A 75 23.36 5.21 17.88
N GLU A 76 24.20 5.66 16.97
CA GLU A 76 25.21 6.71 17.20
C GLU A 76 24.64 8.13 17.27
N LEU A 77 23.33 8.32 16.99
CA LEU A 77 22.70 9.63 16.95
C LEU A 77 22.61 10.22 18.37
N LYS A 78 23.50 11.17 18.67
CA LYS A 78 23.63 11.84 19.97
C LYS A 78 23.39 13.34 19.83
N ALA A 79 22.84 13.95 20.88
CA ALA A 79 22.83 15.39 21.04
C ALA A 79 24.21 15.89 21.48
N ASP A 80 24.41 17.22 21.47
CA ASP A 80 25.67 17.86 21.87
C ASP A 80 26.08 17.53 23.31
N ASP A 81 25.11 17.24 24.18
CA ASP A 81 25.31 16.81 25.57
C ASP A 81 25.61 15.30 25.73
N GLY A 82 25.77 14.57 24.63
CA GLY A 82 25.98 13.13 24.60
C GLY A 82 24.74 12.27 24.77
N THR A 83 23.55 12.87 24.92
CA THR A 83 22.27 12.15 25.07
C THR A 83 21.96 11.35 23.80
N ARG A 84 21.68 10.05 23.94
CA ARG A 84 21.22 9.17 22.84
C ARG A 84 19.77 9.47 22.52
N LEU A 85 19.57 10.20 21.43
CA LEU A 85 18.27 10.82 21.12
C LEU A 85 17.17 9.79 20.84
N LEU A 86 17.48 8.74 20.07
CA LEU A 86 16.51 7.71 19.70
C LEU A 86 16.13 6.83 20.90
N ALA A 87 17.12 6.41 21.70
CA ALA A 87 16.90 5.64 22.92
C ALA A 87 15.98 6.38 23.90
N LYS A 88 16.19 7.68 24.10
CA LYS A 88 15.37 8.51 24.96
C LYS A 88 13.89 8.60 24.49
N GLN A 89 13.64 8.47 23.20
CA GLN A 89 12.26 8.41 22.69
C GLN A 89 11.62 7.05 23.00
N TYR A 90 12.32 5.94 22.78
CA TYR A 90 11.85 4.61 23.16
C TYR A 90 11.58 4.45 24.65
N GLU A 91 12.45 5.01 25.52
CA GLU A 91 12.29 4.97 26.98
C GLU A 91 11.00 5.62 27.45
N LYS A 92 10.50 6.60 26.72
CA LYS A 92 9.28 7.33 27.06
C LYS A 92 7.99 6.60 26.66
N ILE A 93 8.09 5.49 25.89
CA ILE A 93 6.93 4.75 25.45
C ILE A 93 6.66 3.60 26.43
N HIS A 94 5.60 3.74 27.21
CA HIS A 94 5.15 2.71 28.16
C HIS A 94 3.85 2.04 27.74
N PHE A 95 3.12 2.65 26.81
CA PHE A 95 1.83 2.20 26.31
C PHE A 95 1.73 2.43 24.81
N ILE A 96 1.30 1.41 24.09
CA ILE A 96 0.98 1.49 22.65
C ILE A 96 -0.37 0.81 22.46
N ALA A 97 -1.38 1.56 22.07
CA ALA A 97 -2.70 0.99 21.80
C ALA A 97 -2.63 -0.11 20.72
N ASN A 98 -3.36 -1.19 20.93
CA ASN A 98 -3.37 -2.36 20.04
C ASN A 98 -3.95 -2.09 18.64
N ASN A 99 -4.62 -0.96 18.44
CA ASN A 99 -5.18 -0.50 17.17
C ASN A 99 -4.21 0.39 16.35
N ARG A 100 -2.99 0.62 16.83
CA ARG A 100 -1.98 1.38 16.06
C ARG A 100 -1.25 0.49 15.06
N ALA A 101 -0.74 1.10 13.99
CA ALA A 101 0.00 0.40 12.94
C ALA A 101 1.19 -0.42 13.47
N ILE A 102 1.91 0.09 14.47
CA ILE A 102 3.03 -0.63 15.08
C ILE A 102 2.60 -1.95 15.74
N ALA A 103 1.38 -2.08 16.28
CA ALA A 103 0.93 -3.33 16.89
C ALA A 103 0.92 -4.49 15.87
N VAL A 104 0.47 -4.20 14.65
CA VAL A 104 0.52 -5.16 13.53
C VAL A 104 1.97 -5.52 13.19
N TYR A 105 2.86 -4.53 13.12
CA TYR A 105 4.28 -4.75 12.85
C TYR A 105 4.96 -5.60 13.92
N LEU A 106 4.72 -5.33 15.22
CA LEU A 106 5.33 -6.09 16.31
C LEU A 106 4.80 -7.53 16.40
N ASN A 107 3.52 -7.78 16.11
CA ASN A 107 2.95 -9.13 16.15
C ASN A 107 1.79 -9.31 15.15
N PRO A 108 2.05 -9.54 13.86
CA PRO A 108 1.02 -9.70 12.83
C PRO A 108 0.19 -10.98 12.98
N GLN A 109 0.61 -11.91 13.83
CA GLN A 109 -0.17 -13.13 14.12
C GLN A 109 -1.32 -12.84 15.07
N LYS A 110 -1.11 -11.98 16.07
CA LYS A 110 -2.14 -11.57 17.05
C LYS A 110 -2.91 -10.34 16.57
N TYR A 111 -2.22 -9.29 16.13
CA TYR A 111 -2.81 -8.03 15.67
C TYR A 111 -2.86 -8.05 14.15
N LYS A 112 -3.98 -8.54 13.62
CA LYS A 112 -4.16 -8.59 12.17
C LYS A 112 -4.45 -7.21 11.62
N MET A 113 -3.88 -6.94 10.46
CA MET A 113 -4.15 -5.72 9.70
C MET A 113 -5.64 -5.57 9.44
N GLN A 114 -6.19 -4.42 9.80
CA GLN A 114 -7.60 -4.10 9.54
C GLN A 114 -7.77 -3.76 8.06
N THR A 115 -8.87 -4.23 7.48
CA THR A 115 -9.29 -3.91 6.12
C THR A 115 -10.69 -3.33 6.13
N GLN A 116 -10.96 -2.41 5.22
CA GLN A 116 -12.28 -1.77 5.08
C GLN A 116 -12.55 -1.46 3.61
N THR A 117 -13.81 -1.33 3.25
CA THR A 117 -14.16 -0.84 1.92
C THR A 117 -13.90 0.65 1.85
N ALA A 118 -13.14 1.09 0.86
CA ALA A 118 -12.92 2.51 0.64
C ALA A 118 -14.22 3.18 0.18
N SER A 119 -14.59 4.28 0.84
CA SER A 119 -15.59 5.21 0.29
C SER A 119 -15.03 5.90 -0.96
N THR A 120 -15.88 6.63 -1.69
CA THR A 120 -15.45 7.40 -2.87
C THR A 120 -14.14 8.15 -2.63
N LEU A 121 -13.19 7.94 -3.54
CA LEU A 121 -11.86 8.56 -3.51
C LEU A 121 -11.82 9.74 -4.47
N ILE A 122 -11.06 10.78 -4.10
CA ILE A 122 -10.84 11.98 -4.91
C ILE A 122 -9.38 12.05 -5.39
N PHE A 123 -9.15 12.66 -6.54
CA PHE A 123 -7.82 12.76 -7.16
C PHE A 123 -7.50 14.19 -7.61
N PRO A 124 -7.47 15.17 -6.69
CA PRO A 124 -7.32 16.60 -7.02
C PRO A 124 -5.95 16.95 -7.62
N PHE A 125 -4.98 16.06 -7.54
CA PHE A 125 -3.64 16.26 -8.09
C PHE A 125 -3.40 15.42 -9.36
N GLY A 126 -4.48 14.83 -9.93
CA GLY A 126 -4.38 13.89 -11.05
C GLY A 126 -3.84 12.52 -10.63
N CYS A 127 -4.09 11.51 -11.44
CA CYS A 127 -3.56 10.17 -11.20
C CYS A 127 -3.50 9.36 -12.48
N ASN A 128 -2.64 8.35 -12.48
CA ASN A 128 -2.66 7.23 -13.43
C ASN A 128 -3.24 5.97 -12.76
N ALA A 129 -3.33 4.87 -13.52
CA ALA A 129 -3.88 3.60 -13.04
C ALA A 129 -3.16 3.06 -11.79
N SER A 130 -1.82 3.11 -11.77
CA SER A 130 -1.04 2.59 -10.64
C SER A 130 -1.17 3.47 -9.41
N GLN A 131 -1.21 4.80 -9.57
CA GLN A 131 -1.45 5.76 -8.49
C GLN A 131 -2.86 5.62 -7.91
N GLN A 132 -3.87 5.41 -8.76
CA GLN A 132 -5.24 5.15 -8.31
C GLN A 132 -5.33 3.89 -7.44
N LYS A 133 -4.69 2.79 -7.87
CA LYS A 133 -4.59 1.55 -7.08
C LYS A 133 -3.86 1.79 -5.74
N ALA A 134 -2.79 2.59 -5.73
CA ALA A 134 -2.05 2.92 -4.51
C ALA A 134 -2.89 3.72 -3.50
N VAL A 135 -3.62 4.74 -3.98
CA VAL A 135 -4.55 5.51 -3.12
C VAL A 135 -5.66 4.61 -2.60
N GLN A 136 -6.24 3.76 -3.42
CA GLN A 136 -7.27 2.79 -3.00
C GLN A 136 -6.73 1.86 -1.91
N ALA A 137 -5.57 1.26 -2.10
CA ALA A 137 -4.95 0.38 -1.11
C ALA A 137 -4.68 1.08 0.23
N ALA A 138 -4.33 2.37 0.23
CA ALA A 138 -4.09 3.17 1.43
C ALA A 138 -5.36 3.37 2.28
N PHE A 139 -6.55 3.35 1.68
CA PHE A 139 -7.82 3.50 2.40
C PHE A 139 -8.54 2.19 2.67
N GLU A 140 -8.21 1.14 1.94
CA GLU A 140 -8.77 -0.20 2.17
C GLU A 140 -8.02 -0.97 3.26
N ASN A 141 -6.79 -0.60 3.57
CA ASN A 141 -5.93 -1.35 4.48
C ASN A 141 -5.30 -0.44 5.53
N GLN A 142 -5.14 -0.97 6.74
CA GLN A 142 -4.48 -0.25 7.84
C GLN A 142 -3.02 0.08 7.51
N ILE A 143 -2.31 -0.80 6.81
CA ILE A 143 -0.95 -0.58 6.35
C ILE A 143 -0.86 -0.93 4.87
N SER A 144 -0.27 -0.04 4.07
CA SER A 144 -0.01 -0.27 2.65
C SER A 144 1.37 0.21 2.25
N VAL A 145 1.91 -0.37 1.18
CA VAL A 145 3.22 -0.03 0.62
C VAL A 145 3.04 0.50 -0.79
N VAL A 146 3.68 1.64 -1.06
CA VAL A 146 3.76 2.24 -2.40
C VAL A 146 5.22 2.20 -2.84
N GLN A 147 5.51 1.41 -3.85
CA GLN A 147 6.84 1.30 -4.41
C GLN A 147 6.94 2.02 -5.75
N GLY A 148 8.08 2.63 -6.03
CA GLY A 148 8.34 3.21 -7.33
C GLY A 148 9.70 3.91 -7.41
N PRO A 149 10.41 3.75 -8.54
CA PRO A 149 11.65 4.48 -8.79
C PRO A 149 11.43 5.99 -8.80
N PRO A 150 12.50 6.77 -8.76
CA PRO A 150 12.43 8.24 -8.87
C PRO A 150 11.70 8.65 -10.15
N GLY A 151 10.76 9.60 -10.03
CA GLY A 151 10.02 10.12 -11.19
C GLY A 151 8.73 9.38 -11.54
N THR A 152 8.31 8.37 -10.78
CA THR A 152 7.04 7.65 -11.01
C THR A 152 5.82 8.31 -10.37
N GLY A 153 5.97 9.49 -9.79
CA GLY A 153 4.85 10.23 -9.19
C GLY A 153 4.53 9.84 -7.75
N LYS A 154 5.50 9.30 -6.97
CA LYS A 154 5.33 9.03 -5.52
C LYS A 154 4.75 10.22 -4.78
N THR A 155 5.32 11.42 -4.95
CA THR A 155 4.81 12.64 -4.28
C THR A 155 3.38 12.99 -4.69
N GLN A 156 3.01 12.82 -5.97
CA GLN A 156 1.64 13.04 -6.44
C GLN A 156 0.65 12.06 -5.78
N THR A 157 1.06 10.80 -5.63
CA THR A 157 0.29 9.79 -4.90
C THR A 157 0.11 10.19 -3.43
N ILE A 158 1.19 10.65 -2.76
CA ILE A 158 1.16 11.17 -1.39
C ILE A 158 0.15 12.32 -1.27
N LEU A 159 0.16 13.28 -2.19
CA LEU A 159 -0.78 14.42 -2.17
C LEU A 159 -2.23 13.97 -2.33
N ASN A 160 -2.53 13.02 -3.21
CA ASN A 160 -3.87 12.45 -3.34
C ASN A 160 -4.31 11.69 -2.07
N ILE A 161 -3.39 10.98 -1.41
CA ILE A 161 -3.68 10.34 -0.11
C ILE A 161 -3.99 11.40 0.95
N ILE A 162 -3.19 12.46 1.06
CA ILE A 162 -3.42 13.58 1.97
C ILE A 162 -4.80 14.20 1.72
N ALA A 163 -5.15 14.50 0.45
CA ALA A 163 -6.46 15.06 0.11
C ALA A 163 -7.61 14.18 0.60
N ASN A 164 -7.50 12.87 0.39
CA ASN A 164 -8.50 11.91 0.86
C ASN A 164 -8.58 11.79 2.38
N ILE A 165 -7.47 12.00 3.09
CA ILE A 165 -7.45 12.07 4.57
C ILE A 165 -8.19 13.33 5.04
N LEU A 166 -7.91 14.49 4.43
CA LEU A 166 -8.52 15.77 4.78
C LEU A 166 -10.03 15.80 4.61
N VAL A 167 -10.56 15.34 3.46
CA VAL A 167 -12.02 15.32 3.22
C VAL A 167 -12.78 14.37 4.16
N ARG A 168 -12.08 13.50 4.87
CA ARG A 168 -12.62 12.63 5.91
C ARG A 168 -12.48 13.22 7.32
N GLY A 169 -12.02 14.46 7.44
CA GLY A 169 -11.75 15.13 8.72
C GLY A 169 -10.69 14.40 9.56
N LYS A 170 -9.73 13.74 8.91
CA LYS A 170 -8.67 12.96 9.54
C LYS A 170 -7.34 13.71 9.51
N THR A 171 -6.43 13.28 10.37
CA THR A 171 -5.11 13.89 10.55
C THR A 171 -4.01 13.01 9.97
N VAL A 172 -2.95 13.64 9.47
CA VAL A 172 -1.82 12.93 8.87
C VAL A 172 -0.49 13.52 9.31
N GLN A 173 0.45 12.63 9.63
CA GLN A 173 1.85 12.98 9.74
C GLN A 173 2.60 12.46 8.50
N VAL A 174 3.33 13.34 7.82
CA VAL A 174 4.23 12.94 6.72
C VAL A 174 5.65 13.01 7.23
N VAL A 175 6.36 11.91 7.11
CA VAL A 175 7.73 11.79 7.61
C VAL A 175 8.68 11.30 6.53
N SER A 176 9.91 11.79 6.57
CA SER A 176 11.02 11.32 5.72
C SER A 176 12.36 11.55 6.43
N ASN A 177 13.36 10.73 6.13
CA ASN A 177 14.74 11.03 6.55
C ASN A 177 15.35 12.18 5.75
N ASN A 178 14.78 12.49 4.58
CA ASN A 178 15.25 13.56 3.70
C ASN A 178 14.39 14.82 3.88
N ASN A 179 14.97 15.89 4.42
CA ASN A 179 14.28 17.17 4.60
C ASN A 179 13.77 17.75 3.27
N SER A 180 14.47 17.54 2.14
CA SER A 180 14.03 18.03 0.84
C SER A 180 12.75 17.35 0.35
N ALA A 181 12.53 16.08 0.70
CA ALA A 181 11.28 15.38 0.38
C ALA A 181 10.08 16.01 1.13
N ILE A 182 10.29 16.36 2.41
CA ILE A 182 9.28 17.01 3.25
C ILE A 182 8.95 18.42 2.73
N VAL A 183 9.98 19.22 2.43
CA VAL A 183 9.82 20.56 1.86
C VAL A 183 9.09 20.51 0.52
N ASN A 184 9.39 19.53 -0.34
CA ASN A 184 8.68 19.34 -1.61
C ASN A 184 7.18 19.09 -1.45
N VAL A 185 6.77 18.35 -0.40
CA VAL A 185 5.34 18.16 -0.08
C VAL A 185 4.71 19.49 0.33
N LEU A 186 5.37 20.27 1.20
CA LEU A 186 4.92 21.60 1.63
C LEU A 186 4.77 22.54 0.44
N GLU A 187 5.81 22.66 -0.40
CA GLU A 187 5.80 23.54 -1.59
C GLU A 187 4.67 23.18 -2.55
N LYS A 188 4.44 21.87 -2.77
CA LYS A 188 3.36 21.44 -3.66
C LYS A 188 1.98 21.75 -3.08
N LEU A 189 1.75 21.54 -1.78
CA LEU A 189 0.48 21.93 -1.13
C LEU A 189 0.30 23.45 -1.17
N SER A 190 1.36 24.23 -0.94
CA SER A 190 1.32 25.70 -0.99
C SER A 190 1.00 26.23 -2.39
N LYS A 191 1.42 25.55 -3.47
CA LYS A 191 1.06 25.92 -4.87
C LYS A 191 -0.44 25.82 -5.15
N TYR A 192 -1.18 25.05 -4.35
CA TYR A 192 -2.64 24.94 -4.43
C TYR A 192 -3.35 25.71 -3.31
N ASP A 193 -2.64 26.63 -2.67
CA ASP A 193 -3.11 27.48 -1.57
C ASP A 193 -3.44 26.71 -0.27
N MET A 194 -2.92 25.49 -0.09
CA MET A 194 -3.18 24.63 1.06
C MET A 194 -2.09 24.71 2.14
N GLY A 195 -1.13 25.63 2.03
CA GLY A 195 -0.06 25.82 3.00
C GLY A 195 -0.54 26.20 4.41
N PHE A 196 -1.73 26.79 4.50
CA PHE A 196 -2.31 27.27 5.76
C PHE A 196 -2.72 26.16 6.73
N ILE A 197 -2.93 24.94 6.28
CA ILE A 197 -3.27 23.76 7.10
C ILE A 197 -2.08 22.83 7.35
N VAL A 198 -0.86 23.27 7.05
CA VAL A 198 0.35 22.48 7.16
C VAL A 198 1.29 23.06 8.20
N ALA A 199 1.74 22.25 9.17
CA ALA A 199 2.76 22.64 10.14
C ALA A 199 4.03 21.78 9.98
N LEU A 200 5.19 22.42 9.80
CA LEU A 200 6.50 21.77 9.75
C LEU A 200 7.11 21.78 11.15
N LEU A 201 7.10 20.62 11.83
CA LEU A 201 7.44 20.52 13.27
C LEU A 201 8.57 19.50 13.57
N GLY A 202 9.41 19.19 12.59
CA GLY A 202 10.43 18.13 12.70
C GLY A 202 11.56 18.43 13.68
N SER A 203 12.09 19.65 13.69
CA SER A 203 13.19 20.08 14.56
C SER A 203 12.76 21.24 15.47
N THR A 204 13.58 21.54 16.47
CA THR A 204 13.35 22.73 17.32
C THR A 204 13.33 24.01 16.48
N ALA A 205 14.30 24.17 15.57
CA ALA A 205 14.34 25.32 14.66
C ALA A 205 13.09 25.41 13.76
N ASN A 206 12.57 24.26 13.26
CA ASN A 206 11.33 24.26 12.48
C ASN A 206 10.12 24.67 13.33
N LYS A 207 10.06 24.26 14.60
CA LYS A 207 8.98 24.66 15.52
C LYS A 207 9.03 26.16 15.83
N GLU A 208 10.21 26.67 16.11
CA GLU A 208 10.41 28.11 16.34
C GLU A 208 10.02 28.91 15.10
N LYS A 209 10.52 28.52 13.92
CA LYS A 209 10.14 29.15 12.66
C LYS A 209 8.63 29.09 12.42
N PHE A 210 7.99 27.93 12.64
CA PHE A 210 6.54 27.79 12.49
C PHE A 210 5.78 28.77 13.39
N ILE A 211 6.21 28.94 14.66
CA ILE A 211 5.58 29.88 15.61
C ILE A 211 5.79 31.32 15.16
N GLU A 212 6.98 31.69 14.72
CA GLU A 212 7.31 33.05 14.27
C GLU A 212 6.58 33.45 13.00
N THR A 213 6.40 32.52 12.04
CA THR A 213 5.87 32.85 10.70
C THR A 213 4.38 32.57 10.54
N GLN A 214 3.69 32.02 11.57
CA GLN A 214 2.29 31.61 11.43
C GLN A 214 1.35 32.79 11.13
N GLU A 215 1.62 34.00 11.61
CA GLU A 215 0.83 35.18 11.31
C GLU A 215 0.95 35.64 9.85
N GLU A 216 2.07 35.38 9.20
CA GLU A 216 2.33 35.79 7.81
C GLU A 216 2.08 34.64 6.83
N GLU A 217 2.63 33.46 7.10
CA GLU A 217 2.65 32.34 6.16
C GLU A 217 1.45 31.38 6.27
N LYS A 218 0.71 31.43 7.39
CA LYS A 218 -0.35 30.45 7.69
C LYS A 218 -1.76 31.05 7.69
N GLN A 219 -1.93 32.22 7.08
CA GLN A 219 -3.26 32.84 6.92
C GLN A 219 -4.09 32.11 5.85
N TYR A 220 -5.39 32.33 5.88
CA TYR A 220 -6.27 31.83 4.83
C TYR A 220 -5.87 32.44 3.46
N PRO A 221 -6.01 31.69 2.35
CA PRO A 221 -5.75 32.22 1.03
C PRO A 221 -6.63 33.46 0.74
N GLU A 222 -6.12 34.43 -0.01
CA GLU A 222 -6.89 35.63 -0.43
C GLU A 222 -8.18 35.28 -1.15
N ASN A 223 -8.18 34.16 -1.92
CA ASN A 223 -9.33 33.66 -2.65
C ASN A 223 -10.15 32.61 -1.89
N PHE A 224 -9.99 32.50 -0.56
CA PHE A 224 -10.60 31.44 0.23
C PHE A 224 -12.13 31.42 0.14
N GLU A 225 -12.78 32.59 0.14
CA GLU A 225 -14.23 32.73 -0.04
C GLU A 225 -14.71 32.14 -1.37
N SER A 226 -13.89 32.19 -2.42
CA SER A 226 -14.23 31.60 -3.73
C SER A 226 -14.23 30.06 -3.73
N TRP A 227 -13.75 29.43 -2.65
CA TRP A 227 -13.79 27.98 -2.51
C TRP A 227 -15.17 27.48 -2.09
N HIS A 228 -16.01 28.40 -1.60
CA HIS A 228 -17.40 28.10 -1.25
C HIS A 228 -18.26 27.97 -2.50
N ASP A 229 -18.91 26.82 -2.61
CA ASP A 229 -19.94 26.58 -3.60
C ASP A 229 -21.26 26.33 -2.86
N ALA A 230 -22.06 27.40 -2.76
CA ALA A 230 -23.33 27.38 -2.02
C ALA A 230 -24.38 26.43 -2.65
N ASP A 231 -24.28 26.24 -3.96
CA ASP A 231 -25.22 25.41 -4.74
C ASP A 231 -24.72 23.94 -4.84
N ALA A 232 -23.53 23.67 -4.30
CA ALA A 232 -22.93 22.35 -4.38
C ALA A 232 -23.64 21.34 -3.47
N ASP A 233 -24.43 20.48 -4.05
CA ASP A 233 -24.89 19.26 -3.39
C ASP A 233 -23.69 18.29 -3.22
N GLN A 234 -23.19 18.14 -2.00
CA GLN A 234 -22.04 17.28 -1.69
C GLN A 234 -22.22 15.83 -2.17
N PRO A 235 -23.37 15.17 -1.99
CA PRO A 235 -23.66 13.87 -2.59
C PRO A 235 -23.54 13.86 -4.10
N GLN A 236 -23.96 14.90 -4.79
CA GLN A 236 -23.88 15.00 -6.25
C GLN A 236 -22.44 15.08 -6.73
N PHE A 237 -21.58 15.88 -6.07
CA PHE A 237 -20.14 15.91 -6.35
C PHE A 237 -19.49 14.53 -6.21
N LEU A 238 -19.74 13.86 -5.09
CA LEU A 238 -19.17 12.54 -4.84
C LEU A 238 -19.66 11.50 -5.86
N ASN A 239 -20.93 11.54 -6.26
CA ASN A 239 -21.48 10.67 -7.30
C ASN A 239 -20.81 10.94 -8.66
N GLN A 240 -20.60 12.21 -9.00
CA GLN A 240 -19.93 12.60 -10.24
C GLN A 240 -18.46 12.10 -10.24
N ILE A 241 -17.71 12.34 -9.16
CA ILE A 241 -16.33 11.86 -9.02
C ILE A 241 -16.28 10.33 -9.08
N HIS A 242 -17.21 9.65 -8.41
CA HIS A 242 -17.29 8.20 -8.46
C HIS A 242 -17.48 7.68 -9.89
N HIS A 243 -18.43 8.25 -10.62
CA HIS A 243 -18.69 7.87 -12.03
C HIS A 243 -17.44 8.12 -12.90
N GLN A 244 -16.85 9.31 -12.82
CA GLN A 244 -15.63 9.65 -13.56
C GLN A 244 -14.46 8.71 -13.22
N THR A 245 -14.32 8.35 -11.94
CA THR A 245 -13.28 7.44 -11.47
C THR A 245 -13.45 6.02 -12.02
N GLU A 246 -14.68 5.49 -12.01
CA GLU A 246 -14.96 4.15 -12.55
C GLU A 246 -14.83 4.10 -14.08
N GLU A 247 -15.21 5.16 -14.79
CA GLU A 247 -14.98 5.25 -16.22
C GLU A 247 -13.47 5.25 -16.55
N LEU A 248 -12.68 6.08 -15.86
CA LEU A 248 -11.23 6.13 -16.05
C LEU A 248 -10.56 4.79 -15.70
N LYS A 249 -10.99 4.14 -14.64
CA LYS A 249 -10.52 2.82 -14.26
C LYS A 249 -10.80 1.77 -15.36
N SER A 250 -11.99 1.83 -15.96
CA SER A 250 -12.31 0.98 -17.10
C SER A 250 -11.41 1.26 -18.30
N ILE A 251 -11.15 2.54 -18.61
CA ILE A 251 -10.25 2.92 -19.71
C ILE A 251 -8.82 2.44 -19.43
N PHE A 252 -8.29 2.69 -18.25
CA PHE A 252 -6.94 2.26 -17.86
C PHE A 252 -6.78 0.73 -17.93
N SER A 253 -7.77 -0.01 -17.45
CA SER A 253 -7.79 -1.47 -17.53
C SER A 253 -7.77 -1.98 -18.98
N LYS A 254 -8.53 -1.33 -19.88
CA LYS A 254 -8.53 -1.66 -21.31
C LYS A 254 -7.21 -1.28 -21.99
N GLN A 255 -6.61 -0.14 -21.63
CA GLN A 255 -5.30 0.26 -22.14
C GLN A 255 -4.19 -0.71 -21.69
N GLU A 256 -4.20 -1.14 -20.41
CA GLU A 256 -3.27 -2.14 -19.89
C GLU A 256 -3.45 -3.48 -20.64
N ARG A 257 -4.70 -3.95 -20.81
CA ARG A 257 -4.98 -5.18 -21.56
C ARG A 257 -4.56 -5.09 -23.02
N LEU A 258 -4.80 -3.97 -23.69
CA LEU A 258 -4.36 -3.71 -25.05
C LEU A 258 -2.81 -3.78 -25.17
N ALA A 259 -2.10 -3.16 -24.22
CA ALA A 259 -0.64 -3.21 -24.20
C ALA A 259 -0.12 -4.64 -24.01
N MET A 260 -0.73 -5.41 -23.11
CA MET A 260 -0.41 -6.82 -22.87
C MET A 260 -0.70 -7.67 -24.12
N ALA A 261 -1.87 -7.50 -24.75
CA ALA A 261 -2.22 -8.25 -25.97
C ALA A 261 -1.26 -7.95 -27.12
N ARG A 262 -0.82 -6.69 -27.29
CA ARG A 262 0.20 -6.31 -28.28
C ARG A 262 1.57 -6.94 -27.97
N GLN A 263 1.94 -7.06 -26.71
CA GLN A 263 3.18 -7.74 -26.31
C GLN A 263 3.08 -9.25 -26.52
N GLU A 264 1.95 -9.88 -26.14
CA GLU A 264 1.68 -11.29 -26.36
C GLU A 264 1.75 -11.65 -27.85
N ILE A 265 1.17 -10.85 -28.75
CA ILE A 265 1.18 -11.12 -30.19
C ILE A 265 2.59 -10.98 -30.79
N GLN A 266 3.42 -10.07 -30.25
CA GLN A 266 4.81 -9.97 -30.68
C GLN A 266 5.66 -11.15 -30.23
N ALA A 267 5.52 -11.57 -28.96
CA ALA A 267 6.17 -12.78 -28.47
C ALA A 267 5.76 -14.00 -29.28
N LEU A 268 4.46 -14.16 -29.55
CA LEU A 268 3.92 -15.25 -30.35
C LEU A 268 4.50 -15.26 -31.79
N LYS A 269 4.70 -14.09 -32.41
CA LYS A 269 5.34 -13.99 -33.75
C LYS A 269 6.77 -14.48 -33.72
N ILE A 270 7.53 -14.15 -32.68
CA ILE A 270 8.93 -14.59 -32.54
C ILE A 270 8.98 -16.13 -32.37
N GLU A 271 8.15 -16.66 -31.46
CA GLU A 271 8.06 -18.12 -31.26
C GLU A 271 7.65 -18.86 -32.53
N TRP A 272 6.67 -18.31 -33.25
CA TRP A 272 6.22 -18.85 -34.52
C TRP A 272 7.33 -18.83 -35.59
N GLN A 273 8.12 -17.76 -35.69
CA GLN A 273 9.24 -17.68 -36.61
C GLN A 273 10.33 -18.72 -36.29
N HIS A 274 10.67 -18.89 -35.00
CA HIS A 274 11.60 -19.93 -34.57
C HIS A 274 11.09 -21.34 -34.93
N TYR A 275 9.81 -21.60 -34.69
CA TYR A 275 9.19 -22.87 -35.05
C TYR A 275 9.29 -23.16 -36.54
N LEU A 276 8.99 -22.20 -37.41
CA LEU A 276 9.08 -22.33 -38.86
C LEU A 276 10.52 -22.54 -39.34
N GLN A 277 11.51 -21.93 -38.70
CA GLN A 277 12.92 -22.13 -39.01
C GLN A 277 13.40 -23.53 -38.65
N GLU A 278 12.92 -24.11 -37.56
CA GLU A 278 13.34 -25.40 -37.06
C GLU A 278 12.63 -26.57 -37.79
N PHE A 279 11.34 -26.43 -38.06
CA PHE A 279 10.50 -27.53 -38.57
C PHE A 279 10.05 -27.36 -40.03
N GLY A 280 10.30 -26.20 -40.64
CA GLY A 280 9.90 -25.89 -42.02
C GLY A 280 8.39 -25.68 -42.19
N THR A 281 7.99 -25.24 -43.39
CA THR A 281 6.57 -25.12 -43.79
C THR A 281 6.05 -26.45 -44.25
N LYS A 282 5.42 -27.25 -43.39
CA LYS A 282 4.69 -28.46 -43.78
C LYS A 282 3.26 -28.12 -44.17
N GLU A 283 2.71 -28.79 -45.19
CA GLU A 283 1.31 -28.62 -45.58
C GLU A 283 0.37 -28.98 -44.42
N PHE A 284 -0.50 -28.08 -44.12
CA PHE A 284 -1.46 -28.09 -43.03
C PHE A 284 -2.73 -28.84 -43.40
N THR A 285 -3.23 -29.69 -42.52
CA THR A 285 -4.46 -30.45 -42.74
C THR A 285 -5.55 -30.19 -41.72
N LEU A 286 -5.21 -29.62 -40.53
CA LEU A 286 -6.20 -29.36 -39.50
C LEU A 286 -6.85 -27.98 -39.63
N GLN A 287 -8.16 -27.91 -39.40
CA GLN A 287 -8.92 -26.68 -39.30
C GLN A 287 -9.66 -26.62 -37.96
N GLN A 288 -9.69 -25.44 -37.36
CA GLN A 288 -10.47 -25.19 -36.18
C GLN A 288 -11.99 -25.29 -36.44
N ARG A 289 -12.78 -25.74 -35.45
CA ARG A 289 -14.24 -25.58 -35.45
C ARG A 289 -14.62 -24.22 -34.83
N LYS A 290 -15.78 -23.67 -35.26
CA LYS A 290 -16.25 -22.32 -34.87
C LYS A 290 -16.33 -22.04 -33.36
N ASN A 291 -16.40 -23.07 -32.53
CA ASN A 291 -16.63 -22.93 -31.08
C ASN A 291 -15.43 -23.42 -30.22
N SER A 292 -14.25 -23.58 -30.78
CA SER A 292 -13.06 -23.99 -30.05
C SER A 292 -12.12 -22.82 -29.86
N SER A 293 -11.43 -22.79 -28.72
CA SER A 293 -10.48 -21.74 -28.33
C SER A 293 -9.03 -22.22 -28.46
N SER A 294 -8.09 -21.25 -28.46
CA SER A 294 -6.66 -21.60 -28.38
C SER A 294 -6.34 -22.39 -27.11
N ALA A 295 -7.02 -22.18 -26.00
CA ALA A 295 -6.87 -22.95 -24.77
C ALA A 295 -7.25 -24.43 -24.96
N ASP A 296 -8.31 -24.71 -25.71
CA ASP A 296 -8.70 -26.09 -26.03
C ASP A 296 -7.63 -26.81 -26.88
N LEU A 297 -7.04 -26.08 -27.83
CA LEU A 297 -5.95 -26.59 -28.69
C LEU A 297 -4.67 -26.83 -27.91
N LEU A 298 -4.31 -25.94 -26.98
CA LEU A 298 -3.18 -26.10 -26.06
C LEU A 298 -3.34 -27.37 -25.21
N ASN A 299 -4.54 -27.61 -24.72
CA ASN A 299 -4.83 -28.82 -23.94
C ASN A 299 -4.67 -30.08 -24.80
N LEU A 300 -5.15 -30.09 -26.07
CA LEU A 300 -4.95 -31.19 -26.98
C LEU A 300 -3.48 -31.41 -27.31
N TRP A 301 -2.74 -30.35 -27.55
CA TRP A 301 -1.29 -30.41 -27.78
C TRP A 301 -0.57 -31.04 -26.58
N ASN A 302 -0.81 -30.57 -25.37
CA ASN A 302 -0.22 -31.10 -24.14
C ASN A 302 -0.59 -32.58 -23.91
N GLU A 303 -1.84 -32.97 -24.18
CA GLU A 303 -2.26 -34.37 -24.11
C GLU A 303 -1.50 -35.23 -25.11
N CYS A 304 -1.29 -34.77 -26.36
CA CYS A 304 -0.50 -35.48 -27.38
C CYS A 304 0.96 -35.65 -26.92
N GLN A 305 1.59 -34.63 -26.36
CA GLN A 305 2.95 -34.71 -25.83
C GLN A 305 3.06 -35.80 -24.75
N GLN A 306 2.11 -35.81 -23.80
CA GLN A 306 2.08 -36.85 -22.77
C GLN A 306 1.90 -38.28 -23.33
N PHE A 307 1.17 -38.43 -24.43
CA PHE A 307 1.07 -39.74 -25.09
C PHE A 307 2.39 -40.13 -25.76
N ALA A 308 3.09 -39.21 -26.43
CA ALA A 308 4.38 -39.46 -27.05
C ALA A 308 5.47 -39.87 -26.04
N GLU A 309 5.55 -39.14 -24.90
CA GLU A 309 6.50 -39.45 -23.81
C GLU A 309 6.27 -40.84 -23.20
N LYS A 310 5.01 -41.25 -23.04
CA LYS A 310 4.66 -42.58 -22.50
C LYS A 310 4.87 -43.73 -23.50
N GLU A 311 4.77 -43.47 -24.79
CA GLU A 311 5.12 -44.45 -25.81
C GLU A 311 6.63 -44.75 -25.85
N GLN A 312 7.48 -43.75 -25.59
CA GLN A 312 8.92 -43.90 -25.51
C GLN A 312 9.43 -44.57 -24.22
N SER A 313 8.68 -44.48 -23.12
CA SER A 313 9.20 -44.82 -21.79
C SER A 313 8.82 -46.20 -21.25
N SER A 314 7.88 -46.96 -21.84
CA SER A 314 7.50 -48.28 -21.28
C SER A 314 6.69 -49.20 -22.21
N SER A 315 7.03 -50.49 -22.20
CA SER A 315 6.13 -51.59 -22.62
C SER A 315 5.05 -51.79 -21.54
N LEU A 316 3.99 -50.97 -21.58
CA LEU A 316 2.85 -51.11 -20.65
C LEU A 316 2.11 -52.43 -20.89
N ARG A 317 1.97 -53.30 -19.87
CA ARG A 317 1.23 -54.57 -19.90
C ARG A 317 0.00 -54.53 -18.99
N GLY A 318 -1.06 -55.25 -19.37
CA GLY A 318 -2.25 -55.41 -18.51
C GLY A 318 -3.16 -54.18 -18.38
N ILE A 319 -3.63 -53.87 -17.18
CA ILE A 319 -4.61 -52.83 -16.89
C ILE A 319 -4.12 -51.43 -17.33
N ALA A 320 -2.82 -51.15 -17.22
CA ALA A 320 -2.25 -49.86 -17.62
C ALA A 320 -2.38 -49.63 -19.14
N ALA A 321 -2.16 -50.65 -19.96
CA ALA A 321 -2.33 -50.56 -21.41
C ALA A 321 -3.81 -50.35 -21.79
N PHE A 322 -4.75 -50.97 -21.06
CA PHE A 322 -6.18 -50.80 -21.28
C PHE A 322 -6.62 -49.33 -20.95
N ILE A 323 -6.16 -48.79 -19.82
CA ILE A 323 -6.45 -47.41 -19.43
C ILE A 323 -5.90 -46.43 -20.47
N GLN A 324 -4.71 -46.67 -21.00
CA GLN A 324 -4.10 -45.79 -22.02
C GLN A 324 -4.89 -45.84 -23.35
N ARG A 325 -5.40 -47.02 -23.76
CA ARG A 325 -6.30 -47.13 -24.92
C ARG A 325 -7.62 -46.38 -24.73
N LEU A 326 -8.19 -46.42 -23.53
CA LEU A 326 -9.40 -45.67 -23.21
C LEU A 326 -9.15 -44.14 -23.25
N LYS A 327 -8.04 -43.67 -22.67
CA LYS A 327 -7.63 -42.27 -22.76
C LYS A 327 -7.42 -41.80 -24.22
N TRP A 328 -6.79 -42.64 -25.04
CA TRP A 328 -6.59 -42.33 -26.45
C TRP A 328 -7.91 -42.28 -27.24
N LEU A 329 -8.88 -43.12 -26.93
CA LEU A 329 -10.22 -43.04 -27.53
C LEU A 329 -10.95 -41.75 -27.10
N PHE A 330 -10.84 -41.37 -25.84
CA PHE A 330 -11.40 -40.11 -25.33
C PHE A 330 -10.74 -38.89 -26.00
N PHE A 331 -9.43 -38.92 -26.18
CA PHE A 331 -8.68 -37.91 -26.90
C PHE A 331 -9.17 -37.77 -28.37
N LYS A 332 -9.34 -38.87 -29.07
CA LYS A 332 -9.89 -38.88 -30.46
C LYS A 332 -11.29 -38.28 -30.53
N PHE A 333 -12.13 -38.56 -29.53
CA PHE A 333 -13.48 -37.98 -29.49
C PHE A 333 -13.43 -36.46 -29.24
N ARG A 334 -12.63 -36.05 -28.29
CA ARG A 334 -12.46 -34.65 -27.91
C ARG A 334 -11.80 -33.83 -29.03
N SER A 335 -10.76 -34.36 -29.67
CA SER A 335 -10.09 -33.67 -30.78
C SER A 335 -11.01 -33.49 -31.99
N LYS A 336 -11.91 -34.43 -32.27
CA LYS A 336 -12.95 -34.30 -33.33
C LYS A 336 -14.02 -33.26 -32.96
N ALA A 337 -14.28 -33.04 -31.67
CA ALA A 337 -15.21 -32.00 -31.25
C ALA A 337 -14.62 -30.61 -31.43
N ILE A 338 -13.31 -30.43 -31.20
CA ILE A 338 -12.57 -29.17 -31.25
C ILE A 338 -12.08 -28.85 -32.67
N CYS A 339 -11.59 -29.84 -33.41
CA CYS A 339 -11.00 -29.67 -34.73
C CYS A 339 -11.79 -30.42 -35.83
N LYS A 340 -11.69 -29.94 -37.05
CA LYS A 340 -12.08 -30.69 -38.23
C LYS A 340 -10.93 -31.61 -38.62
N ILE A 341 -11.04 -32.90 -38.28
CA ILE A 341 -10.05 -33.91 -38.63
C ILE A 341 -10.26 -34.32 -40.08
N PRO A 342 -9.25 -34.26 -40.95
CA PRO A 342 -9.42 -34.43 -42.39
C PRO A 342 -9.86 -35.84 -42.79
N ASP A 343 -9.29 -36.88 -42.18
CA ASP A 343 -9.58 -38.28 -42.51
C ASP A 343 -9.37 -39.24 -41.33
N LYS A 344 -9.74 -40.53 -41.52
CA LYS A 344 -9.53 -41.59 -40.53
C LYS A 344 -8.05 -41.98 -40.35
N GLY A 345 -7.20 -41.62 -41.30
CA GLY A 345 -5.75 -41.91 -41.31
C GLY A 345 -4.96 -40.95 -40.41
N PHE A 346 -5.53 -39.78 -40.07
CA PHE A 346 -4.87 -38.78 -39.23
C PHE A 346 -4.24 -39.36 -37.95
N TYR A 347 -4.98 -40.17 -37.22
CA TYR A 347 -4.50 -40.80 -35.96
C TYR A 347 -3.57 -41.99 -36.15
N LYS A 348 -3.26 -42.38 -37.40
CA LYS A 348 -2.28 -43.41 -37.74
C LYS A 348 -0.93 -42.82 -38.12
N ARG A 349 -0.85 -41.48 -38.22
CA ARG A 349 0.38 -40.77 -38.52
C ARG A 349 1.33 -40.84 -37.31
N GLU A 350 2.58 -40.55 -37.55
CA GLU A 350 3.57 -40.41 -36.49
C GLU A 350 3.14 -39.35 -35.47
N MET A 351 3.32 -39.64 -34.18
CA MET A 351 2.84 -38.77 -33.11
C MET A 351 3.46 -37.36 -33.18
N SER A 352 4.72 -37.25 -33.58
CA SER A 352 5.43 -35.99 -33.84
C SER A 352 4.69 -35.08 -34.83
N LEU A 353 4.11 -35.66 -35.89
CA LEU A 353 3.34 -34.94 -36.92
C LEU A 353 1.97 -34.48 -36.38
N ILE A 354 1.33 -35.31 -35.56
CA ILE A 354 0.05 -34.95 -34.92
C ILE A 354 0.26 -33.80 -33.91
N ILE A 355 1.33 -33.85 -33.15
CA ILE A 355 1.73 -32.77 -32.23
C ILE A 355 1.96 -31.48 -33.01
N ALA A 356 2.74 -31.53 -34.08
CA ALA A 356 3.02 -30.38 -34.94
C ALA A 356 1.74 -29.75 -35.50
N ASP A 357 0.79 -30.57 -35.98
CA ASP A 357 -0.50 -30.08 -36.50
C ASP A 357 -1.32 -29.35 -35.42
N PHE A 358 -1.40 -29.83 -34.17
CA PHE A 358 -2.09 -29.15 -33.08
C PHE A 358 -1.34 -27.90 -32.65
N GLN A 359 -0.03 -27.94 -32.60
CA GLN A 359 0.82 -26.80 -32.25
C GLN A 359 0.62 -25.65 -33.25
N ILE A 360 0.65 -25.92 -34.49
CA ILE A 360 0.47 -24.93 -35.55
C ILE A 360 -0.95 -24.33 -35.48
N LEU A 361 -1.97 -25.18 -35.34
CA LEU A 361 -3.35 -24.73 -35.22
C LEU A 361 -3.55 -23.85 -33.96
N PHE A 362 -2.87 -24.20 -32.87
CA PHE A 362 -2.84 -23.37 -31.66
C PHE A 362 -2.28 -21.96 -31.95
N TYR A 363 -1.09 -21.86 -32.57
CA TYR A 363 -0.47 -20.57 -32.88
C TYR A 363 -1.36 -19.71 -33.79
N GLN A 364 -1.94 -20.30 -34.84
CA GLN A 364 -2.85 -19.55 -35.73
C GLN A 364 -4.10 -19.07 -35.02
N THR A 365 -4.70 -19.94 -34.21
CA THR A 365 -5.92 -19.59 -33.46
C THR A 365 -5.64 -18.52 -32.42
N LYS A 366 -4.56 -18.66 -31.66
CA LYS A 366 -4.17 -17.67 -30.61
C LYS A 366 -3.83 -16.31 -31.22
N TYR A 367 -3.16 -16.33 -32.39
CA TYR A 367 -2.87 -15.10 -33.13
C TYR A 367 -4.17 -14.38 -33.56
N ALA A 368 -5.11 -15.13 -34.17
CA ALA A 368 -6.39 -14.58 -34.60
C ALA A 368 -7.24 -14.06 -33.41
N GLU A 369 -7.25 -14.78 -32.29
CA GLU A 369 -7.92 -14.33 -31.06
C GLU A 369 -7.35 -13.00 -30.56
N LEU A 370 -6.01 -12.88 -30.51
CA LEU A 370 -5.34 -11.66 -30.07
C LEU A 370 -5.58 -10.48 -31.04
N GLU A 371 -5.61 -10.72 -32.35
CA GLU A 371 -5.93 -9.67 -33.34
C GLU A 371 -7.37 -9.14 -33.15
N VAL A 372 -8.34 -10.04 -32.96
CA VAL A 372 -9.73 -9.65 -32.70
C VAL A 372 -9.86 -8.89 -31.37
N GLU A 373 -9.15 -9.34 -30.33
CA GLU A 373 -9.12 -8.66 -29.04
C GLU A 373 -8.53 -7.24 -29.15
N ILE A 374 -7.39 -7.10 -29.85
CA ILE A 374 -6.72 -5.81 -30.09
C ILE A 374 -7.67 -4.87 -30.85
N ASP A 375 -8.27 -5.31 -31.97
CA ASP A 375 -9.21 -4.51 -32.76
C ASP A 375 -10.44 -4.06 -31.95
N THR A 376 -10.95 -4.96 -31.11
CA THR A 376 -12.08 -4.65 -30.22
C THR A 376 -11.71 -3.58 -29.19
N LEU A 377 -10.57 -3.76 -28.52
CA LEU A 377 -10.09 -2.80 -27.51
C LEU A 377 -9.74 -1.44 -28.14
N GLU A 378 -9.15 -1.42 -29.33
CA GLU A 378 -8.85 -0.19 -30.06
C GLU A 378 -10.12 0.56 -30.44
N LYS A 379 -11.16 -0.11 -30.91
CA LYS A 379 -12.48 0.49 -31.22
C LYS A 379 -13.17 1.04 -29.97
N GLU A 380 -13.11 0.32 -28.86
CA GLU A 380 -13.69 0.77 -27.59
C GLU A 380 -12.96 1.99 -27.01
N LEU A 381 -11.67 2.13 -27.27
CA LEU A 381 -10.84 3.25 -26.80
C LEU A 381 -10.82 4.44 -27.77
N ALA A 382 -11.12 4.25 -29.05
CA ALA A 382 -10.96 5.27 -30.12
C ALA A 382 -11.75 6.56 -29.87
N ASN A 383 -12.89 6.49 -29.19
CA ASN A 383 -13.77 7.63 -28.94
C ASN A 383 -13.68 8.16 -27.49
N LYS A 384 -12.70 7.68 -26.71
CA LYS A 384 -12.54 8.06 -25.30
C LYS A 384 -11.26 8.87 -25.12
N ASP A 385 -11.40 10.17 -24.89
CA ASP A 385 -10.28 11.03 -24.50
C ASP A 385 -9.98 10.85 -23.00
N ALA A 386 -9.13 9.86 -22.69
CA ALA A 386 -8.70 9.58 -21.32
C ALA A 386 -8.04 10.78 -20.64
N ALA A 387 -7.31 11.61 -21.41
CA ALA A 387 -6.62 12.79 -20.87
C ALA A 387 -7.61 13.87 -20.45
N GLU A 388 -8.63 14.14 -21.28
CA GLU A 388 -9.69 15.09 -20.94
C GLU A 388 -10.54 14.60 -19.76
N MET A 389 -10.91 13.32 -19.73
CA MET A 389 -11.64 12.73 -18.61
C MET A 389 -10.83 12.79 -17.30
N ALA A 390 -9.53 12.52 -17.35
CA ALA A 390 -8.65 12.63 -16.19
C ALA A 390 -8.54 14.08 -15.69
N ARG A 391 -8.51 15.05 -16.59
CA ARG A 391 -8.51 16.47 -16.26
C ARG A 391 -9.83 16.87 -15.59
N GLN A 392 -10.96 16.52 -16.17
CA GLN A 392 -12.29 16.80 -15.58
C GLN A 392 -12.45 16.18 -14.20
N MET A 393 -12.03 14.93 -13.99
CA MET A 393 -12.04 14.28 -12.68
C MET A 393 -11.13 15.03 -11.68
N THR A 394 -9.95 15.47 -12.12
CA THR A 394 -9.00 16.25 -11.30
C THR A 394 -9.62 17.57 -10.87
N ASP A 395 -10.22 18.31 -11.82
CA ASP A 395 -10.86 19.60 -11.55
C ASP A 395 -12.07 19.46 -10.61
N THR A 396 -12.92 18.46 -10.84
CA THR A 396 -14.07 18.15 -9.96
C THR A 396 -13.59 17.77 -8.55
N SER A 397 -12.54 16.93 -8.45
CA SER A 397 -11.93 16.53 -7.18
C SER A 397 -11.31 17.72 -6.43
N MET A 398 -10.68 18.65 -7.15
CA MET A 398 -10.07 19.85 -6.55
C MET A 398 -11.15 20.80 -6.03
N LYS A 399 -12.22 21.03 -6.80
CA LYS A 399 -13.36 21.83 -6.35
C LYS A 399 -14.01 21.24 -5.09
N TYR A 400 -14.23 19.93 -5.09
CA TYR A 400 -14.75 19.23 -3.91
C TYR A 400 -13.84 19.40 -2.69
N LEU A 401 -12.51 19.17 -2.83
CA LEU A 401 -11.55 19.34 -1.74
C LEU A 401 -11.57 20.76 -1.19
N LYS A 402 -11.49 21.78 -2.07
CA LYS A 402 -11.52 23.19 -1.67
C LYS A 402 -12.81 23.55 -0.94
N ASN A 403 -13.96 23.12 -1.44
CA ASN A 403 -15.25 23.34 -0.77
C ASN A 403 -15.30 22.68 0.62
N GLN A 404 -14.78 21.44 0.78
CA GLN A 404 -14.70 20.77 2.08
C GLN A 404 -13.80 21.52 3.07
N LEU A 405 -12.66 22.03 2.61
CA LEU A 405 -11.76 22.85 3.44
C LEU A 405 -12.44 24.16 3.85
N PHE A 406 -13.18 24.79 2.92
CA PHE A 406 -13.96 25.99 3.27
C PHE A 406 -15.01 25.70 4.35
N HIS A 407 -15.78 24.61 4.22
CA HIS A 407 -16.75 24.21 5.26
C HIS A 407 -16.09 23.92 6.62
N THR A 408 -14.86 23.44 6.62
CA THR A 408 -14.15 23.13 7.86
C THR A 408 -13.58 24.37 8.53
N TYR A 409 -13.07 25.33 7.77
CA TYR A 409 -12.29 26.47 8.29
C TYR A 409 -12.94 27.85 8.06
N GLY A 410 -13.88 27.99 7.10
CA GLY A 410 -14.42 29.28 6.66
C GLY A 410 -15.33 29.98 7.67
N ASN A 411 -15.77 29.28 8.72
CA ASN A 411 -16.56 29.91 9.80
C ASN A 411 -15.73 30.69 10.81
N ASN A 412 -14.40 30.57 10.78
CA ASN A 412 -13.49 31.28 11.67
C ASN A 412 -12.90 32.47 10.93
N HIS A 413 -13.25 33.68 11.29
CA HIS A 413 -12.68 34.87 10.68
C HIS A 413 -11.20 35.08 11.04
N ASP A 414 -10.77 34.67 12.25
CA ASP A 414 -9.39 34.77 12.68
C ASP A 414 -8.82 33.38 12.95
N LYS A 415 -7.68 33.10 12.37
CA LYS A 415 -6.97 31.86 12.59
C LYS A 415 -6.28 31.87 13.95
N PRO A 416 -6.41 30.82 14.80
CA PRO A 416 -5.76 30.81 16.10
C PRO A 416 -4.22 30.77 15.95
N ILE A 417 -3.57 31.60 16.78
CA ILE A 417 -2.11 31.69 16.88
C ILE A 417 -1.67 30.83 18.05
N PHE A 418 -0.72 29.96 17.82
CA PHE A 418 -0.19 29.04 18.83
C PHE A 418 1.21 29.44 19.28
N THR A 419 1.54 29.06 20.51
CA THR A 419 2.87 29.21 21.10
C THR A 419 3.62 27.89 21.20
N LEU A 420 4.93 27.89 21.45
CA LEU A 420 5.70 26.65 21.64
C LEU A 420 5.13 25.72 22.73
N PRO A 421 4.65 26.23 23.92
CA PRO A 421 3.96 25.41 24.88
C PRO A 421 2.68 24.77 24.38
N ASP A 422 1.94 25.40 23.44
CA ASP A 422 0.68 24.88 22.89
C ASP A 422 0.90 23.62 22.07
N LEU A 423 2.05 23.50 21.40
CA LEU A 423 2.42 22.27 20.66
C LEU A 423 2.42 21.02 21.58
N ARG A 424 2.55 21.21 22.90
CA ARG A 424 2.51 20.14 23.89
C ARG A 424 1.20 20.12 24.67
N ASN A 425 0.76 21.26 25.18
CA ASN A 425 -0.35 21.35 26.14
C ASN A 425 -1.71 21.37 25.43
N ASN A 426 -1.77 22.01 24.25
CA ASN A 426 -2.99 22.19 23.44
C ASN A 426 -2.89 21.46 22.08
N TRP A 427 -2.10 20.39 22.01
CA TRP A 427 -1.78 19.70 20.78
C TRP A 427 -3.00 19.26 19.94
N ARG A 428 -4.16 19.00 20.59
CA ARG A 428 -5.39 18.63 19.90
C ARG A 428 -5.95 19.79 19.09
N GLU A 429 -5.91 21.01 19.62
CA GLU A 429 -6.34 22.21 18.89
C GLU A 429 -5.35 22.54 17.76
N VAL A 430 -4.04 22.38 18.03
CA VAL A 430 -3.01 22.51 16.98
C VAL A 430 -3.27 21.50 15.85
N GLN A 431 -3.54 20.25 16.17
CA GLN A 431 -3.78 19.20 15.18
C GLN A 431 -5.11 19.39 14.43
N LYS A 432 -6.10 20.01 15.06
CA LYS A 432 -7.37 20.36 14.42
C LYS A 432 -7.18 21.50 13.40
N GLU A 433 -6.37 22.49 13.73
CA GLU A 433 -6.07 23.62 12.85
C GLU A 433 -5.05 23.27 11.75
N TYR A 434 -4.09 22.43 12.10
CA TYR A 434 -3.04 21.93 11.21
C TYR A 434 -3.12 20.39 11.11
N PRO A 435 -4.06 19.85 10.34
CA PRO A 435 -4.23 18.39 10.21
C PRO A 435 -3.08 17.70 9.49
N ILE A 436 -2.20 18.44 8.82
CA ILE A 436 -1.00 17.93 8.15
C ILE A 436 0.22 18.37 8.94
N ILE A 437 0.87 17.42 9.59
CA ILE A 437 2.14 17.64 10.29
C ILE A 437 3.28 17.04 9.46
N LEU A 438 4.25 17.87 9.14
CA LEU A 438 5.47 17.45 8.45
C LEU A 438 6.63 17.33 9.44
N SER A 439 7.38 16.24 9.37
CA SER A 439 8.46 15.95 10.30
C SER A 439 9.53 15.06 9.68
N THR A 440 10.72 15.01 10.28
CA THR A 440 11.64 13.90 10.00
C THR A 440 11.13 12.61 10.64
N THR A 441 11.48 11.46 10.07
CA THR A 441 11.11 10.14 10.64
C THR A 441 11.57 10.03 12.09
N PHE A 442 12.76 10.51 12.38
CA PHE A 442 13.34 10.55 13.72
C PHE A 442 12.54 11.40 14.71
N SER A 443 12.02 12.56 14.27
CA SER A 443 11.30 13.50 15.13
C SER A 443 9.78 13.24 15.17
N SER A 444 9.29 12.17 14.57
CA SER A 444 7.86 11.87 14.47
C SER A 444 7.13 11.92 15.81
N LEU A 445 7.67 11.23 16.83
CA LEU A 445 7.08 11.19 18.18
C LEU A 445 7.17 12.53 18.94
N SER A 446 8.13 13.37 18.61
CA SER A 446 8.40 14.64 19.29
C SER A 446 7.84 15.88 18.58
N SER A 447 7.15 15.70 17.44
CA SER A 447 6.58 16.81 16.64
C SER A 447 5.57 17.63 17.45
N LEU A 448 4.67 16.95 18.14
CA LEU A 448 3.69 17.50 19.09
C LEU A 448 3.90 16.87 20.46
N GLN A 449 2.83 16.75 21.24
CA GLN A 449 2.82 15.98 22.48
C GLN A 449 3.08 14.51 22.16
N ARG A 450 3.81 13.83 23.04
CA ARG A 450 4.15 12.40 22.91
C ARG A 450 2.95 11.47 22.74
N ASP A 451 1.83 11.82 23.37
CA ASP A 451 0.58 11.07 23.30
C ASP A 451 -0.29 11.45 22.08
N ALA A 452 0.19 12.40 21.26
CA ALA A 452 -0.49 12.76 20.03
C ALA A 452 -0.55 11.56 19.07
N VAL A 453 -1.74 11.25 18.62
CA VAL A 453 -2.00 10.15 17.70
C VAL A 453 -2.56 10.72 16.42
N TYR A 454 -1.95 10.37 15.31
CA TYR A 454 -2.45 10.69 13.99
C TYR A 454 -3.35 9.56 13.48
N ASP A 455 -4.34 9.89 12.65
CA ASP A 455 -5.11 8.84 11.99
C ASP A 455 -4.25 8.12 10.95
N TYR A 456 -3.35 8.86 10.27
CA TYR A 456 -2.43 8.31 9.27
C TYR A 456 -1.00 8.80 9.46
N ILE A 457 -0.04 7.93 9.14
CA ILE A 457 1.34 8.33 8.89
C ILE A 457 1.73 7.94 7.47
N ILE A 458 2.36 8.86 6.76
CA ILE A 458 2.96 8.62 5.44
C ILE A 458 4.47 8.71 5.60
N MET A 459 5.17 7.62 5.37
CA MET A 459 6.63 7.57 5.45
C MET A 459 7.20 7.56 4.04
N ASP A 460 7.80 8.67 3.62
CA ASP A 460 8.45 8.77 2.30
C ASP A 460 9.93 8.39 2.39
N GLU A 461 10.48 7.86 1.30
CA GLU A 461 11.85 7.33 1.19
C GLU A 461 12.17 6.26 2.27
N ALA A 462 11.21 5.39 2.57
CA ALA A 462 11.30 4.37 3.61
C ALA A 462 12.41 3.31 3.37
N SER A 463 12.94 3.21 2.16
CA SER A 463 14.15 2.43 1.84
C SER A 463 15.41 2.94 2.52
N GLN A 464 15.45 4.23 2.89
CA GLN A 464 16.56 4.88 3.58
C GLN A 464 16.34 4.99 5.10
N VAL A 465 15.23 4.47 5.62
CA VAL A 465 14.89 4.51 7.04
C VAL A 465 15.37 3.24 7.71
N SER A 466 16.04 3.37 8.86
CA SER A 466 16.42 2.23 9.71
C SER A 466 15.19 1.59 10.37
N VAL A 467 15.29 0.31 10.68
CA VAL A 467 14.16 -0.47 11.20
C VAL A 467 13.62 0.11 12.51
N GLU A 468 14.49 0.44 13.46
CA GLU A 468 14.12 1.00 14.75
C GLU A 468 13.48 2.40 14.62
N THR A 469 13.99 3.24 13.71
CA THR A 469 13.43 4.58 13.49
C THR A 469 12.05 4.51 12.82
N GLY A 470 11.90 3.62 11.83
CA GLY A 470 10.61 3.41 11.17
C GLY A 470 9.56 2.82 12.11
N ALA A 471 9.94 1.86 12.95
CA ALA A 471 9.05 1.29 13.96
C ALA A 471 8.58 2.34 14.97
N LEU A 472 9.50 3.22 15.43
CA LEU A 472 9.13 4.34 16.30
C LEU A 472 8.08 5.23 15.65
N ALA A 473 8.25 5.59 14.39
CA ALA A 473 7.31 6.42 13.65
C ALA A 473 5.92 5.75 13.52
N LEU A 474 5.85 4.44 13.31
CA LEU A 474 4.57 3.71 13.29
C LEU A 474 3.79 3.81 14.63
N SER A 475 4.47 4.06 15.75
CA SER A 475 3.80 4.21 17.04
C SER A 475 2.92 5.48 17.12
N CYS A 476 3.14 6.45 16.22
CA CYS A 476 2.44 7.72 16.21
C CYS A 476 1.05 7.67 15.54
N ALA A 477 0.71 6.59 14.79
CA ALA A 477 -0.51 6.59 14.00
C ALA A 477 -1.29 5.27 14.03
N LYS A 478 -2.59 5.36 13.68
CA LYS A 478 -3.48 4.19 13.55
C LYS A 478 -3.22 3.45 12.24
N ASN A 479 -3.04 4.19 11.14
CA ASN A 479 -2.82 3.66 9.79
C ASN A 479 -1.49 4.16 9.25
N ALA A 480 -0.86 3.39 8.35
CA ALA A 480 0.44 3.73 7.78
C ALA A 480 0.52 3.48 6.27
N ILE A 481 1.11 4.43 5.56
CA ILE A 481 1.46 4.31 4.15
C ILE A 481 2.98 4.41 4.04
N ILE A 482 3.61 3.33 3.61
CA ILE A 482 5.07 3.21 3.51
C ILE A 482 5.46 3.40 2.04
N VAL A 483 6.13 4.51 1.75
CA VAL A 483 6.50 4.89 0.37
C VAL A 483 8.01 4.76 0.21
N GLY A 484 8.45 4.11 -0.86
CA GLY A 484 9.87 3.95 -1.13
C GLY A 484 10.16 3.13 -2.37
N ASP A 485 11.39 2.65 -2.48
CA ASP A 485 11.84 1.82 -3.58
C ASP A 485 12.84 0.79 -3.05
N THR A 486 12.47 -0.49 -3.08
CA THR A 486 13.34 -1.58 -2.61
C THR A 486 14.58 -1.80 -3.46
N MET A 487 14.62 -1.22 -4.67
CA MET A 487 15.77 -1.29 -5.58
C MET A 487 16.77 -0.14 -5.36
N GLN A 488 16.41 0.88 -4.57
CA GLN A 488 17.35 1.92 -4.15
C GLN A 488 18.26 1.42 -3.03
N LEU A 489 19.41 2.09 -2.89
CA LEU A 489 20.36 1.79 -1.81
C LEU A 489 19.66 1.88 -0.45
N PRO A 490 19.75 0.83 0.36
CA PRO A 490 19.17 0.84 1.69
C PRO A 490 19.92 1.80 2.61
N ASN A 491 19.39 1.97 3.82
CA ASN A 491 20.11 2.64 4.90
C ASN A 491 21.52 2.06 5.06
N VAL A 492 22.53 2.94 5.06
CA VAL A 492 23.94 2.52 5.17
C VAL A 492 24.29 2.32 6.65
N VAL A 493 24.62 1.09 7.00
CA VAL A 493 25.14 0.71 8.33
C VAL A 493 26.63 0.42 8.18
N THR A 494 27.49 1.03 9.00
CA THR A 494 28.93 0.76 9.01
C THR A 494 29.19 -0.68 9.46
N GLU A 495 30.32 -1.30 9.06
CA GLU A 495 30.61 -2.69 9.45
C GLU A 495 30.73 -2.86 10.97
N GLU A 496 31.30 -1.89 11.69
CA GLU A 496 31.37 -1.88 13.15
C GLU A 496 30.00 -1.91 13.80
N ASN A 497 29.08 -1.10 13.28
CA ASN A 497 27.69 -1.07 13.75
C ASN A 497 26.95 -2.36 13.42
N LYS A 498 27.20 -2.98 12.25
CA LYS A 498 26.61 -4.28 11.90
C LYS A 498 26.98 -5.38 12.89
N GLU A 499 28.24 -5.45 13.32
CA GLU A 499 28.67 -6.42 14.32
C GLU A 499 27.90 -6.25 15.65
N THR A 500 27.77 -4.99 16.10
CA THR A 500 27.00 -4.65 17.31
C THR A 500 25.53 -5.03 17.17
N LEU A 501 24.89 -4.68 16.05
CA LEU A 501 23.48 -4.98 15.79
C LEU A 501 23.22 -6.47 15.68
N ASN A 502 24.11 -7.23 15.03
CA ASN A 502 24.05 -8.69 14.94
C ASN A 502 24.20 -9.34 16.32
N PHE A 503 25.10 -8.83 17.16
CA PHE A 503 25.24 -9.31 18.54
C PHE A 503 23.93 -9.11 19.33
N ILE A 504 23.30 -7.92 19.24
CA ILE A 504 22.02 -7.61 19.91
C ILE A 504 20.91 -8.52 19.39
N ALA A 505 20.81 -8.72 18.06
CA ALA A 505 19.80 -9.57 17.45
C ALA A 505 19.91 -11.03 17.92
N ASN A 506 21.12 -11.58 17.95
CA ASN A 506 21.40 -12.93 18.43
C ASN A 506 21.09 -13.08 19.93
N ALA A 507 21.50 -12.10 20.76
CA ALA A 507 21.20 -12.11 22.20
C ALA A 507 19.69 -12.04 22.51
N CYS A 508 18.91 -11.40 21.64
CA CYS A 508 17.45 -11.29 21.76
C CYS A 508 16.68 -12.39 21.02
N LEU A 509 17.35 -13.32 20.34
CA LEU A 509 16.75 -14.39 19.51
C LEU A 509 15.73 -13.87 18.51
N ILE A 510 16.07 -12.77 17.83
CA ILE A 510 15.18 -12.08 16.90
C ILE A 510 15.11 -12.81 15.55
N LYS A 511 13.92 -12.83 14.98
CA LYS A 511 13.70 -13.38 13.65
C LYS A 511 14.34 -12.51 12.56
N PRO A 512 14.80 -13.11 11.44
CA PRO A 512 15.47 -12.38 10.35
C PRO A 512 14.65 -11.23 9.75
N GLU A 513 13.33 -11.24 9.87
CA GLU A 513 12.46 -10.19 9.34
C GLU A 513 12.62 -8.83 10.05
N TYR A 514 13.23 -8.82 11.25
CA TYR A 514 13.52 -7.61 12.04
C TYR A 514 15.02 -7.26 12.06
N ASP A 515 15.79 -7.76 11.10
CA ASP A 515 17.25 -7.55 11.04
C ASP A 515 17.61 -6.09 10.76
N CYS A 516 17.97 -5.36 11.82
CA CYS A 516 18.37 -3.95 11.74
C CYS A 516 19.75 -3.73 11.10
N ALA A 517 20.59 -4.76 11.00
CA ALA A 517 21.91 -4.65 10.42
C ALA A 517 21.91 -4.67 8.88
N ASN A 518 20.96 -5.40 8.27
CA ASN A 518 20.99 -5.71 6.84
C ASN A 518 19.73 -5.28 6.08
N MET A 519 18.71 -4.75 6.76
CA MET A 519 17.45 -4.34 6.11
C MET A 519 17.10 -2.89 6.41
N SER A 520 16.49 -2.24 5.42
CA SER A 520 15.74 -1.02 5.63
C SER A 520 14.38 -1.32 6.27
N PHE A 521 13.74 -0.29 6.81
CA PHE A 521 12.39 -0.42 7.37
C PHE A 521 11.38 -0.90 6.32
N LEU A 522 11.45 -0.40 5.07
CA LEU A 522 10.60 -0.86 3.97
C LEU A 522 10.74 -2.37 3.74
N GLN A 523 11.96 -2.89 3.68
CA GLN A 523 12.21 -4.32 3.50
C GLN A 523 11.69 -5.14 4.69
N SER A 524 11.90 -4.66 5.91
CA SER A 524 11.41 -5.32 7.13
C SER A 524 9.88 -5.40 7.16
N VAL A 525 9.18 -4.29 6.91
CA VAL A 525 7.71 -4.27 6.88
C VAL A 525 7.14 -5.26 5.86
N CYS A 526 7.72 -5.31 4.65
CA CYS A 526 7.30 -6.25 3.60
C CYS A 526 7.51 -7.72 3.99
N LYS A 527 8.51 -8.03 4.82
CA LYS A 527 8.78 -9.40 5.29
C LYS A 527 7.96 -9.76 6.53
N VAL A 528 7.78 -8.81 7.45
CA VAL A 528 7.09 -9.02 8.73
C VAL A 528 5.58 -9.19 8.54
N ILE A 529 4.95 -8.39 7.69
CA ILE A 529 3.51 -8.38 7.51
C ILE A 529 3.12 -9.26 6.31
N PRO A 530 2.51 -10.44 6.54
CA PRO A 530 2.11 -11.31 5.44
C PRO A 530 1.08 -10.64 4.52
N ASN A 531 1.26 -10.78 3.21
CA ASN A 531 0.34 -10.27 2.19
C ASN A 531 0.04 -8.76 2.31
N ILE A 532 1.01 -7.99 2.82
CA ILE A 532 0.86 -6.54 2.87
C ILE A 532 0.58 -6.00 1.45
N PRO A 533 -0.46 -5.16 1.26
CA PRO A 533 -0.75 -4.57 -0.03
C PRO A 533 0.42 -3.73 -0.54
N GLN A 534 0.96 -4.12 -1.69
CA GLN A 534 2.07 -3.43 -2.34
C GLN A 534 1.63 -2.98 -3.73
N THR A 535 1.77 -1.70 -3.99
CA THR A 535 1.48 -1.13 -5.31
C THR A 535 2.77 -0.59 -5.92
N LEU A 536 3.14 -1.11 -7.08
CA LEU A 536 4.27 -0.62 -7.87
C LEU A 536 3.79 0.47 -8.83
N LEU A 537 4.34 1.67 -8.70
CA LEU A 537 4.13 2.75 -9.65
C LEU A 537 5.01 2.51 -10.89
N ARG A 538 4.38 2.37 -12.06
CA ARG A 538 5.04 1.90 -13.29
C ARG A 538 5.33 3.00 -14.30
N GLU A 539 4.63 4.14 -14.23
CA GLU A 539 4.74 5.20 -15.22
C GLU A 539 5.81 6.23 -14.81
N HIS A 540 6.74 6.52 -15.72
CA HIS A 540 7.82 7.45 -15.49
C HIS A 540 7.54 8.79 -16.16
N TYR A 541 7.65 9.88 -15.39
CA TYR A 541 7.38 11.25 -15.85
C TYR A 541 8.64 12.13 -16.02
N ARG A 542 9.81 11.67 -15.51
CA ARG A 542 11.04 12.46 -15.51
C ARG A 542 12.01 12.11 -16.62
N CYS A 543 12.00 10.89 -17.13
CA CYS A 543 12.99 10.41 -18.10
C CYS A 543 12.34 9.99 -19.41
N HIS A 544 13.05 10.22 -20.53
CA HIS A 544 12.63 9.70 -21.82
C HIS A 544 12.61 8.16 -21.80
N PRO A 545 11.60 7.48 -22.40
CA PRO A 545 11.47 6.01 -22.37
C PRO A 545 12.74 5.24 -22.76
N ARG A 546 13.54 5.77 -23.70
CA ARG A 546 14.82 5.15 -24.13
C ARG A 546 15.86 5.11 -23.01
N ILE A 547 15.88 6.09 -22.11
CA ILE A 547 16.82 6.13 -20.97
C ILE A 547 16.38 5.09 -19.93
N ILE A 548 15.08 5.01 -19.68
CA ILE A 548 14.52 4.04 -18.72
C ILE A 548 14.73 2.60 -19.19
N ASN A 549 14.51 2.34 -20.49
CA ASN A 549 14.73 1.00 -21.06
C ASN A 549 16.21 0.57 -21.07
N PHE A 550 17.13 1.54 -20.95
CA PHE A 550 18.56 1.25 -20.78
C PHE A 550 18.91 0.90 -19.33
N CYS A 551 18.17 1.43 -18.35
CA CYS A 551 18.41 1.20 -16.91
C CYS A 551 17.70 -0.02 -16.34
N ASN A 552 16.69 -0.54 -17.02
CA ASN A 552 15.95 -1.77 -16.69
C ASN A 552 16.48 -2.96 -17.48
#